data_99760f9280beae4984f2e8ad510d779d
#
_entry.id   99760f9280beae4984f2e8ad510d779d
#
_cell.length_a   1.000
_cell.length_b   1.000
_cell.length_c   1.000
_cell.angle_alpha   90.00
_cell.angle_beta   90.00
_cell.angle_gamma   90.00
#
_symmetry.space_group_name_H-M   'P 1'
#
loop_
_entity.id
_entity.type
_entity.pdbx_description
1 polymer ?
#
loop_
_entity_poly.entity_id
_entity_poly.type
_entity_poly.pdbx_seq_one_letter_code
_entity_poly.pdbx_strand_id
1 'polypeptide(L)'
;MDVTWWCIIPLLLSLGLKLGNIKSTMQASSFGVRAQIPTVKKDSMAESTVPKWAQKTVSLPPLKRGCHLVTSKIVKEIEPDLSGFKCGLAHLFLQHTSASLTINENYDSDVRDDTETFLNRIVPEGSSAPWKHTLEGPDDMPAHIKSSMLGCALTIPITNGKLNMGTWQGIWLCEHRDHPTSRRVVVTLNGI
;
A
#
# COMPACT_ATOMS: atom_id res chain seq x y z
N MET A 1 18.22 -30.34 20.30
CA MET A 1 19.17 -30.01 19.21
C MET A 1 19.16 -28.50 19.08
N ASP A 2 20.15 -27.87 19.71
CA ASP A 2 20.30 -26.40 19.75
C ASP A 2 20.93 -25.93 18.44
N VAL A 3 20.35 -24.93 17.80
CA VAL A 3 20.96 -24.22 16.68
C VAL A 3 21.16 -22.77 17.09
N THR A 4 22.35 -22.50 17.62
CA THR A 4 22.85 -21.16 17.94
C THR A 4 23.31 -20.46 16.66
N TRP A 5 22.70 -19.31 16.35
CA TRP A 5 23.18 -18.42 15.28
C TRP A 5 24.25 -17.48 15.84
N TRP A 6 25.47 -17.64 15.34
CA TRP A 6 26.60 -16.76 15.64
C TRP A 6 26.61 -15.57 14.67
N CYS A 7 26.64 -14.38 15.25
CA CYS A 7 26.96 -13.14 14.56
C CYS A 7 28.39 -13.15 14.07
N ILE A 8 28.61 -12.91 12.78
CA ILE A 8 29.94 -12.64 12.21
C ILE A 8 30.12 -11.12 12.13
N ILE A 9 30.94 -10.57 13.01
CA ILE A 9 31.50 -9.22 12.88
C ILE A 9 32.88 -9.38 12.24
N PRO A 10 33.19 -8.75 11.13
CA PRO A 10 34.55 -8.79 10.58
C PRO A 10 35.44 -7.78 11.30
N LEU A 11 36.50 -8.32 11.83
CA LEU A 11 37.68 -7.67 12.39
C LEU A 11 38.48 -7.02 11.25
N LEU A 12 38.59 -5.68 11.22
CA LEU A 12 39.57 -4.95 10.42
C LEU A 12 40.22 -3.88 11.27
N LEU A 13 41.27 -4.29 11.96
CA LEU A 13 42.26 -3.41 12.58
C LEU A 13 43.65 -3.92 12.22
N SER A 14 44.45 -3.01 11.71
CA SER A 14 45.91 -3.03 11.53
C SER A 14 46.40 -2.99 10.06
N LEU A 15 46.56 -1.78 9.57
CA LEU A 15 47.69 -1.43 8.70
C LEU A 15 48.01 0.03 8.93
N GLY A 16 49.06 0.23 9.71
CA GLY A 16 49.61 1.55 9.98
C GLY A 16 50.24 2.15 8.73
N LEU A 17 49.74 3.25 8.28
CA LEU A 17 50.38 4.11 7.29
C LEU A 17 50.76 5.43 7.93
N LYS A 18 52.10 5.68 8.01
CA LYS A 18 52.73 6.91 8.49
C LYS A 18 52.34 8.08 7.56
N LEU A 19 51.75 9.13 8.12
CA LEU A 19 51.54 10.40 7.47
C LEU A 19 52.88 11.13 7.30
N GLY A 20 53.38 11.21 6.06
CA GLY A 20 54.48 12.07 5.68
C GLY A 20 53.98 13.49 5.50
N ASN A 21 54.64 14.43 6.19
CA ASN A 21 54.47 15.89 6.00
C ASN A 21 54.89 16.32 4.62
N ILE A 22 53.95 16.72 3.76
CA ILE A 22 54.25 17.45 2.54
C ILE A 22 53.77 18.89 2.75
N LYS A 23 54.70 19.78 3.01
CA LYS A 23 54.49 21.21 2.89
C LYS A 23 54.51 21.55 1.41
N SER A 24 53.39 21.83 0.81
CA SER A 24 53.26 22.37 -0.53
C SER A 24 53.06 23.87 -0.44
N THR A 25 54.05 24.60 -0.95
CA THR A 25 54.04 26.06 -1.13
C THR A 25 53.14 26.38 -2.33
N MET A 26 51.96 26.92 -2.08
CA MET A 26 51.08 27.40 -3.17
C MET A 26 51.47 28.84 -3.54
N GLN A 27 52.04 29.02 -4.71
CA GLN A 27 52.15 30.31 -5.39
C GLN A 27 50.77 30.66 -5.97
N ALA A 28 50.19 31.76 -5.51
CA ALA A 28 48.94 32.29 -6.05
C ALA A 28 49.22 33.03 -7.37
N SER A 29 48.82 32.42 -8.48
CA SER A 29 48.69 33.15 -9.75
C SER A 29 47.23 33.61 -9.90
N SER A 30 47.03 34.91 -9.89
CA SER A 30 45.76 35.57 -10.10
C SER A 30 45.35 35.51 -11.58
N PHE A 31 44.61 34.48 -11.98
CA PHE A 31 43.84 34.52 -13.22
C PHE A 31 42.42 34.97 -12.89
N GLY A 32 42.08 36.20 -13.24
CA GLY A 32 40.72 36.72 -13.12
C GLY A 32 39.80 36.07 -14.15
N VAL A 33 39.21 34.96 -13.81
CA VAL A 33 38.07 34.42 -14.55
C VAL A 33 36.80 35.01 -13.95
N ARG A 34 36.24 36.02 -14.63
CA ARG A 34 34.93 36.58 -14.32
C ARG A 34 33.90 35.56 -14.69
N ALA A 35 33.51 34.72 -13.71
CA ALA A 35 32.39 33.77 -13.86
C ALA A 35 31.11 34.59 -14.09
N GLN A 36 30.60 34.55 -15.31
CA GLN A 36 29.24 34.97 -15.60
C GLN A 36 28.31 33.96 -14.94
N ILE A 37 27.67 34.39 -13.84
CA ILE A 37 26.58 33.63 -13.23
C ILE A 37 25.46 33.63 -14.28
N PRO A 38 25.02 32.45 -14.79
CA PRO A 38 23.86 32.40 -15.64
C PRO A 38 22.68 32.95 -14.84
N THR A 39 22.07 34.03 -15.30
CA THR A 39 20.76 34.45 -14.80
C THR A 39 19.79 33.33 -15.07
N VAL A 40 19.48 32.54 -14.05
CA VAL A 40 18.37 31.57 -14.09
C VAL A 40 17.15 32.43 -14.35
N LYS A 41 16.61 32.33 -15.56
CA LYS A 41 15.27 32.85 -15.86
C LYS A 41 14.32 32.25 -14.85
N LYS A 42 13.68 33.10 -14.08
CA LYS A 42 12.62 32.76 -13.15
C LYS A 42 11.36 32.50 -13.98
N ASP A 43 11.42 31.43 -14.78
CA ASP A 43 10.29 30.97 -15.57
C ASP A 43 9.53 29.92 -14.75
N SER A 44 8.27 30.17 -14.66
CA SER A 44 7.18 29.47 -14.02
C SER A 44 7.05 29.73 -12.53
N MET A 45 6.03 30.47 -12.20
CA MET A 45 5.38 30.41 -10.90
C MET A 45 5.13 28.93 -10.60
N ALA A 46 5.93 28.34 -9.73
CA ALA A 46 5.59 27.06 -9.14
C ALA A 46 4.22 27.28 -8.52
N GLU A 47 3.20 26.69 -9.13
CA GLU A 47 1.86 26.64 -8.57
C GLU A 47 2.03 26.11 -7.15
N SER A 48 1.73 26.94 -6.15
CA SER A 48 1.89 26.59 -4.75
C SER A 48 0.93 25.45 -4.47
N THR A 49 1.43 24.22 -4.57
CA THR A 49 0.65 23.02 -4.31
C THR A 49 0.55 22.85 -2.81
N VAL A 50 -0.53 23.42 -2.24
CA VAL A 50 -0.83 23.25 -0.82
C VAL A 50 -1.29 21.80 -0.60
N PRO A 51 -0.72 21.09 0.37
CA PRO A 51 -1.20 19.74 0.72
C PRO A 51 -2.69 19.75 1.06
N LYS A 52 -3.42 18.80 0.50
CA LYS A 52 -4.86 18.63 0.70
C LYS A 52 -5.15 17.28 1.34
N TRP A 53 -6.26 17.24 2.06
CA TRP A 53 -6.81 16.03 2.65
C TRP A 53 -8.30 15.96 2.36
N ALA A 54 -8.78 14.78 2.04
CA ALA A 54 -10.21 14.47 1.99
C ALA A 54 -10.43 13.09 2.59
N GLN A 55 -11.56 12.88 3.25
CA GLN A 55 -11.91 11.57 3.79
C GLN A 55 -13.40 11.29 3.60
N LYS A 56 -13.72 10.10 3.12
CA LYS A 56 -15.08 9.64 2.90
C LYS A 56 -15.25 8.20 3.34
N THR A 57 -16.37 7.89 3.97
CA THR A 57 -16.75 6.50 4.22
C THR A 57 -17.65 6.00 3.09
N VAL A 58 -17.18 4.98 2.39
CA VAL A 58 -17.91 4.30 1.32
C VAL A 58 -18.59 3.06 1.89
N SER A 59 -19.91 2.97 1.73
CA SER A 59 -20.68 1.79 2.10
C SER A 59 -20.82 0.87 0.89
N LEU A 60 -20.26 -0.33 0.97
CA LEU A 60 -20.44 -1.37 0.00
C LEU A 60 -21.69 -2.18 0.34
N PRO A 61 -22.53 -2.54 -0.66
CA PRO A 61 -23.72 -3.35 -0.41
C PRO A 61 -23.34 -4.72 0.14
N PRO A 62 -24.28 -5.44 0.77
CA PRO A 62 -24.06 -6.83 1.13
C PRO A 62 -23.69 -7.66 -0.09
N LEU A 63 -22.58 -8.38 -0.01
CA LEU A 63 -22.09 -9.28 -1.04
C LEU A 63 -22.02 -10.68 -0.47
N LYS A 64 -22.32 -11.69 -1.28
CA LYS A 64 -22.15 -13.11 -0.88
C LYS A 64 -20.67 -13.40 -0.65
N ARG A 65 -20.37 -14.47 0.07
CA ARG A 65 -19.02 -14.97 0.25
C ARG A 65 -18.28 -15.10 -1.08
N GLY A 66 -17.00 -14.73 -1.09
CA GLY A 66 -16.11 -14.74 -2.26
C GLY A 66 -15.41 -13.40 -2.50
N CYS A 67 -14.61 -13.33 -3.55
CA CYS A 67 -13.87 -12.13 -3.95
C CYS A 67 -14.65 -11.31 -4.97
N HIS A 68 -14.79 -10.00 -4.74
CA HIS A 68 -15.62 -9.10 -5.53
C HIS A 68 -14.84 -7.89 -6.01
N LEU A 69 -14.88 -7.62 -7.31
CA LEU A 69 -14.31 -6.38 -7.87
C LEU A 69 -15.19 -5.19 -7.47
N VAL A 70 -14.64 -4.26 -6.68
CA VAL A 70 -15.36 -3.10 -6.13
C VAL A 70 -14.79 -1.77 -6.57
N THR A 71 -13.81 -1.75 -7.47
CA THR A 71 -13.13 -0.54 -7.95
C THR A 71 -14.11 0.54 -8.40
N SER A 72 -15.04 0.21 -9.29
CA SER A 72 -15.98 1.17 -9.85
C SER A 72 -16.90 1.78 -8.78
N LYS A 73 -17.31 0.99 -7.78
CA LYS A 73 -18.15 1.46 -6.67
C LYS A 73 -17.39 2.44 -5.79
N ILE A 74 -16.13 2.14 -5.47
CA ILE A 74 -15.29 3.02 -4.65
C ILE A 74 -14.97 4.30 -5.42
N VAL A 75 -14.49 4.20 -6.66
CA VAL A 75 -14.12 5.36 -7.48
C VAL A 75 -15.30 6.30 -7.66
N LYS A 76 -16.49 5.80 -8.00
CA LYS A 76 -17.71 6.62 -8.14
C LYS A 76 -17.99 7.50 -6.93
N GLU A 77 -17.75 6.96 -5.73
CA GLU A 77 -18.00 7.68 -4.48
C GLU A 77 -16.95 8.74 -4.17
N ILE A 78 -15.70 8.53 -4.56
CA ILE A 78 -14.58 9.43 -4.23
C ILE A 78 -14.19 10.37 -5.39
N GLU A 79 -14.69 10.16 -6.59
CA GLU A 79 -14.32 10.90 -7.80
C GLU A 79 -14.39 12.43 -7.64
N PRO A 80 -15.41 13.01 -6.98
CA PRO A 80 -15.48 14.47 -6.79
C PRO A 80 -14.27 15.02 -6.01
N ASP A 81 -13.83 14.29 -4.99
CA ASP A 81 -12.66 14.68 -4.20
C ASP A 81 -11.36 14.33 -4.93
N LEU A 82 -11.30 13.13 -5.53
CA LEU A 82 -10.13 12.59 -6.20
C LEU A 82 -9.64 13.47 -7.34
N SER A 83 -10.56 14.04 -8.12
CA SER A 83 -10.27 14.91 -9.27
C SER A 83 -9.44 16.15 -8.90
N GLY A 84 -9.47 16.57 -7.65
CA GLY A 84 -8.70 17.70 -7.14
C GLY A 84 -7.22 17.41 -6.88
N PHE A 85 -6.76 16.16 -6.96
CA PHE A 85 -5.40 15.77 -6.62
C PHE A 85 -4.54 15.56 -7.87
N LYS A 86 -3.43 16.29 -7.97
CA LYS A 86 -2.44 16.08 -9.04
C LYS A 86 -1.54 14.88 -8.74
N CYS A 87 -1.11 14.76 -7.49
CA CYS A 87 -0.28 13.66 -6.98
C CYS A 87 -0.61 13.40 -5.52
N GLY A 88 -0.60 12.14 -5.10
CA GLY A 88 -0.90 11.79 -3.71
C GLY A 88 -1.10 10.31 -3.48
N LEU A 89 -1.78 10.01 -2.37
CA LEU A 89 -2.12 8.66 -1.95
C LEU A 89 -3.60 8.57 -1.59
N ALA A 90 -4.24 7.49 -1.98
CA ALA A 90 -5.54 7.05 -1.50
C ALA A 90 -5.31 5.88 -0.55
N HIS A 91 -5.60 6.09 0.73
CA HIS A 91 -5.59 5.03 1.73
C HIS A 91 -7.01 4.53 1.97
N LEU A 92 -7.23 3.25 1.74
CA LEU A 92 -8.50 2.56 1.94
C LEU A 92 -8.39 1.70 3.20
N PHE A 93 -9.33 1.85 4.12
CA PHE A 93 -9.37 1.09 5.36
C PHE A 93 -10.75 0.44 5.55
N LEU A 94 -10.80 -0.88 5.53
CA LEU A 94 -12.01 -1.66 5.78
C LEU A 94 -12.27 -1.74 7.28
N GLN A 95 -13.44 -1.27 7.72
CA GLN A 95 -13.85 -1.30 9.11
C GLN A 95 -14.52 -2.63 9.47
N HIS A 96 -13.80 -3.74 9.30
CA HIS A 96 -14.30 -5.08 9.66
C HIS A 96 -13.16 -6.09 9.86
N THR A 97 -13.46 -7.15 10.61
CA THR A 97 -12.53 -8.24 10.95
C THR A 97 -12.79 -9.56 10.21
N SER A 98 -13.88 -9.65 9.44
CA SER A 98 -14.29 -10.88 8.74
C SER A 98 -14.44 -10.67 7.23
N ALA A 99 -13.83 -9.61 6.70
CA ALA A 99 -13.67 -9.33 5.28
C ALA A 99 -12.31 -8.65 5.07
N SER A 100 -11.81 -8.61 3.85
CA SER A 100 -10.51 -8.03 3.53
C SER A 100 -10.52 -7.24 2.23
N LEU A 101 -9.47 -6.42 2.06
CA LEU A 101 -9.19 -5.71 0.82
C LEU A 101 -7.90 -6.23 0.20
N THR A 102 -7.89 -6.38 -1.12
CA THR A 102 -6.67 -6.65 -1.87
C THR A 102 -6.71 -5.99 -3.25
N ILE A 103 -5.58 -5.95 -3.94
CA ILE A 103 -5.49 -5.54 -5.34
C ILE A 103 -5.08 -6.75 -6.14
N ASN A 104 -5.90 -7.12 -7.13
CA ASN A 104 -5.59 -8.22 -8.01
C ASN A 104 -6.29 -8.02 -9.37
N GLU A 105 -6.33 -9.03 -10.20
CA GLU A 105 -6.83 -8.96 -11.57
C GLU A 105 -8.28 -8.47 -11.65
N ASN A 106 -8.52 -7.57 -12.61
CA ASN A 106 -9.83 -6.93 -12.81
C ASN A 106 -10.63 -7.51 -13.97
N TYR A 107 -10.09 -8.46 -14.74
CA TYR A 107 -10.68 -8.95 -15.98
C TYR A 107 -11.32 -10.34 -15.81
N ASP A 108 -10.54 -11.38 -15.57
CA ASP A 108 -11.03 -12.75 -15.48
C ASP A 108 -11.72 -13.02 -14.13
N SER A 109 -12.96 -13.51 -14.17
CA SER A 109 -13.69 -13.89 -12.96
C SER A 109 -13.14 -15.14 -12.30
N ASP A 110 -12.56 -16.04 -13.08
CA ASP A 110 -12.06 -17.32 -12.57
C ASP A 110 -10.91 -17.10 -11.57
N VAL A 111 -10.12 -16.03 -11.74
CA VAL A 111 -9.08 -15.67 -10.75
C VAL A 111 -9.68 -15.40 -9.36
N ARG A 112 -10.87 -14.80 -9.29
CA ARG A 112 -11.56 -14.55 -8.02
C ARG A 112 -12.11 -15.83 -7.41
N ASP A 113 -12.69 -16.71 -8.24
CA ASP A 113 -13.27 -17.98 -7.82
C ASP A 113 -12.18 -18.96 -7.37
N ASP A 114 -11.06 -19.01 -8.05
CA ASP A 114 -9.88 -19.78 -7.69
C ASP A 114 -9.24 -19.27 -6.40
N THR A 115 -9.18 -17.95 -6.20
CA THR A 115 -8.69 -17.35 -4.96
C THR A 115 -9.56 -17.78 -3.76
N GLU A 116 -10.90 -17.74 -3.88
CA GLU A 116 -11.80 -18.21 -2.83
C GLU A 116 -11.63 -19.72 -2.59
N THR A 117 -11.50 -20.50 -3.66
CA THR A 117 -11.25 -21.95 -3.57
C THR A 117 -9.95 -22.23 -2.82
N PHE A 118 -8.88 -21.50 -3.13
CA PHE A 118 -7.59 -21.65 -2.45
C PHE A 118 -7.70 -21.33 -0.95
N LEU A 119 -8.33 -20.18 -0.62
CA LEU A 119 -8.50 -19.76 0.77
C LEU A 119 -9.31 -20.79 1.59
N ASN A 120 -10.34 -21.38 0.99
CA ASN A 120 -11.14 -22.43 1.63
C ASN A 120 -10.35 -23.73 1.86
N ARG A 121 -9.38 -24.04 1.01
CA ARG A 121 -8.52 -25.22 1.19
C ARG A 121 -7.53 -25.07 2.32
N ILE A 122 -6.99 -23.86 2.52
CA ILE A 122 -5.93 -23.63 3.52
C ILE A 122 -6.48 -23.23 4.89
N VAL A 123 -7.71 -22.73 4.95
CA VAL A 123 -8.38 -22.34 6.20
C VAL A 123 -9.60 -23.22 6.38
N PRO A 124 -9.51 -24.31 7.16
CA PRO A 124 -10.59 -25.28 7.32
C PRO A 124 -11.77 -24.67 8.07
N GLU A 125 -12.97 -25.17 7.73
CA GLU A 125 -14.25 -24.78 8.32
C GLU A 125 -15.01 -25.98 8.87
N GLY A 126 -16.10 -25.71 9.59
CA GLY A 126 -17.00 -26.72 10.11
C GLY A 126 -16.62 -27.22 11.49
N SER A 127 -17.42 -28.20 11.98
CA SER A 127 -17.30 -28.69 13.36
C SER A 127 -16.03 -29.48 13.65
N SER A 128 -15.32 -29.95 12.62
CA SER A 128 -14.06 -30.68 12.75
C SER A 128 -12.82 -29.73 12.71
N ALA A 129 -13.03 -28.46 12.45
CA ALA A 129 -11.93 -27.49 12.45
C ALA A 129 -11.42 -27.23 13.88
N PRO A 130 -10.11 -26.98 14.08
CA PRO A 130 -9.50 -26.90 15.41
C PRO A 130 -9.73 -25.56 16.14
N TRP A 131 -10.80 -24.83 15.80
CA TRP A 131 -11.03 -23.49 16.31
C TRP A 131 -11.77 -23.49 17.64
N LYS A 132 -11.37 -22.56 18.53
CA LYS A 132 -12.03 -22.30 19.81
C LYS A 132 -13.13 -21.26 19.71
N HIS A 133 -13.02 -20.36 18.73
CA HIS A 133 -14.00 -19.30 18.47
C HIS A 133 -15.11 -19.84 17.59
N THR A 134 -16.29 -20.08 18.17
CA THR A 134 -17.39 -20.79 17.49
C THR A 134 -18.77 -20.17 17.72
N LEU A 135 -18.85 -19.06 18.50
CA LEU A 135 -20.14 -18.51 18.93
C LEU A 135 -20.94 -17.86 17.79
N GLU A 136 -20.26 -17.28 16.80
CA GLU A 136 -20.89 -16.57 15.67
C GLU A 136 -21.04 -17.44 14.41
N GLY A 137 -20.85 -18.75 14.54
CA GLY A 137 -20.97 -19.71 13.45
C GLY A 137 -19.67 -20.37 13.03
N PRO A 138 -19.75 -21.43 12.20
CA PRO A 138 -18.58 -22.22 11.81
C PRO A 138 -17.66 -21.50 10.83
N ASP A 139 -18.15 -20.45 10.19
CA ASP A 139 -17.46 -19.63 9.19
C ASP A 139 -16.74 -18.41 9.81
N ASP A 140 -17.01 -18.08 11.09
CA ASP A 140 -16.51 -16.83 11.68
C ASP A 140 -15.01 -16.85 11.93
N MET A 141 -14.48 -17.84 12.64
CA MET A 141 -13.03 -17.92 12.86
C MET A 141 -12.23 -18.08 11.55
N PRO A 142 -12.66 -18.91 10.59
CA PRO A 142 -12.08 -18.91 9.24
C PRO A 142 -12.08 -17.53 8.57
N ALA A 143 -13.16 -16.77 8.70
CA ALA A 143 -13.24 -15.42 8.16
C ALA A 143 -12.21 -14.47 8.80
N HIS A 144 -12.01 -14.54 10.12
CA HIS A 144 -10.97 -13.76 10.81
C HIS A 144 -9.56 -14.12 10.34
N ILE A 145 -9.28 -15.40 10.13
CA ILE A 145 -7.97 -15.85 9.64
C ILE A 145 -7.73 -15.34 8.22
N LYS A 146 -8.68 -15.55 7.30
CA LYS A 146 -8.60 -15.10 5.91
C LYS A 146 -8.43 -13.57 5.84
N SER A 147 -9.19 -12.83 6.66
CA SER A 147 -9.07 -11.37 6.76
C SER A 147 -7.67 -10.94 7.21
N SER A 148 -7.09 -11.61 8.19
CA SER A 148 -5.74 -11.34 8.68
C SER A 148 -4.66 -11.66 7.63
N MET A 149 -4.88 -12.65 6.77
CA MET A 149 -3.95 -13.03 5.71
C MET A 149 -3.89 -12.01 4.57
N LEU A 150 -5.05 -11.50 4.14
CA LEU A 150 -5.15 -10.55 3.02
C LEU A 150 -5.03 -9.09 3.47
N GLY A 151 -5.48 -8.78 4.69
CA GLY A 151 -5.43 -7.45 5.27
C GLY A 151 -6.68 -6.62 5.08
N CYS A 152 -6.73 -5.51 5.83
CA CYS A 152 -7.89 -4.61 5.86
C CYS A 152 -7.60 -3.24 5.22
N ALA A 153 -6.39 -3.02 4.70
CA ALA A 153 -6.01 -1.71 4.18
C ALA A 153 -5.22 -1.79 2.87
N LEU A 154 -5.42 -0.78 2.03
CA LEU A 154 -4.67 -0.58 0.80
C LEU A 154 -4.17 0.86 0.74
N THR A 155 -3.01 1.07 0.11
CA THR A 155 -2.53 2.40 -0.25
C THR A 155 -2.24 2.43 -1.74
N ILE A 156 -2.92 3.31 -2.47
CA ILE A 156 -2.86 3.40 -3.93
C ILE A 156 -2.38 4.80 -4.31
N PRO A 157 -1.38 4.94 -5.19
CA PRO A 157 -0.97 6.24 -5.70
C PRO A 157 -2.11 6.95 -6.44
N ILE A 158 -2.13 8.29 -6.30
CA ILE A 158 -3.00 9.17 -7.11
C ILE A 158 -2.12 9.90 -8.13
N THR A 159 -2.56 9.95 -9.37
CA THR A 159 -1.91 10.71 -10.43
C THR A 159 -2.98 11.38 -11.29
N ASN A 160 -2.93 12.70 -11.39
CA ASN A 160 -3.81 13.51 -12.23
C ASN A 160 -5.31 13.16 -12.03
N GLY A 161 -5.75 13.16 -10.77
CA GLY A 161 -7.15 12.92 -10.42
C GLY A 161 -7.62 11.48 -10.55
N LYS A 162 -6.72 10.51 -10.66
CA LYS A 162 -7.07 9.09 -10.82
C LYS A 162 -6.24 8.20 -9.90
N LEU A 163 -6.81 7.08 -9.49
CA LEU A 163 -6.05 6.00 -8.86
C LEU A 163 -5.06 5.42 -9.89
N ASN A 164 -3.77 5.49 -9.59
CA ASN A 164 -2.73 5.03 -10.48
C ASN A 164 -2.45 3.54 -10.24
N MET A 165 -3.29 2.70 -10.83
CA MET A 165 -3.19 1.25 -10.82
C MET A 165 -2.78 0.73 -12.20
N GLY A 166 -2.16 -0.44 -12.25
CA GLY A 166 -1.86 -1.13 -13.49
C GLY A 166 -3.13 -1.54 -14.26
N THR A 167 -3.00 -1.78 -15.57
CA THR A 167 -4.12 -2.11 -16.47
C THR A 167 -4.97 -3.28 -15.96
N TRP A 168 -4.34 -4.29 -15.40
CA TRP A 168 -4.99 -5.50 -14.89
C TRP A 168 -5.32 -5.45 -13.39
N GLN A 169 -5.04 -4.34 -12.71
CA GLN A 169 -5.30 -4.20 -11.29
C GLN A 169 -6.68 -3.65 -11.00
N GLY A 170 -7.33 -4.21 -10.00
CA GLY A 170 -8.57 -3.71 -9.44
C GLY A 170 -8.65 -3.95 -7.94
N ILE A 171 -9.45 -3.15 -7.27
CA ILE A 171 -9.69 -3.28 -5.83
C ILE A 171 -10.71 -4.37 -5.63
N TRP A 172 -10.36 -5.36 -4.83
CA TRP A 172 -11.27 -6.43 -4.42
C TRP A 172 -11.68 -6.28 -2.96
N LEU A 173 -12.96 -6.48 -2.69
CA LEU A 173 -13.48 -6.88 -1.39
C LEU A 173 -13.58 -8.40 -1.39
N CYS A 174 -12.89 -9.05 -0.47
CA CYS A 174 -13.07 -10.47 -0.21
C CYS A 174 -13.97 -10.62 1.03
N GLU A 175 -15.20 -11.07 0.80
CA GLU A 175 -16.17 -11.37 1.84
C GLU A 175 -15.98 -12.81 2.30
N HIS A 176 -15.78 -13.00 3.60
CA HIS A 176 -15.45 -14.33 4.14
C HIS A 176 -16.59 -14.97 4.94
N ARG A 177 -17.70 -14.25 5.15
CA ARG A 177 -18.89 -14.77 5.86
C ARG A 177 -19.92 -15.32 4.88
N ASP A 178 -20.63 -16.36 5.32
CA ASP A 178 -21.74 -16.94 4.56
C ASP A 178 -22.95 -16.02 4.48
N HIS A 179 -23.14 -15.20 5.52
CA HIS A 179 -24.23 -14.23 5.57
C HIS A 179 -23.78 -12.85 5.02
N PRO A 180 -24.35 -12.40 3.89
CA PRO A 180 -24.03 -11.11 3.30
C PRO A 180 -24.26 -9.95 4.27
N THR A 181 -23.26 -9.12 4.46
CA THR A 181 -23.33 -7.94 5.32
C THR A 181 -22.73 -6.73 4.60
N SER A 182 -23.33 -5.54 4.79
CA SER A 182 -22.78 -4.31 4.25
C SER A 182 -21.41 -4.01 4.87
N ARG A 183 -20.43 -3.62 4.05
CA ARG A 183 -19.07 -3.31 4.50
C ARG A 183 -18.76 -1.85 4.32
N ARG A 184 -18.08 -1.23 5.29
CA ARG A 184 -17.68 0.17 5.23
C ARG A 184 -16.17 0.28 5.00
N VAL A 185 -15.82 1.10 4.02
CA VAL A 185 -14.41 1.42 3.70
C VAL A 185 -14.21 2.92 3.90
N VAL A 186 -13.33 3.28 4.82
CA VAL A 186 -12.88 4.67 4.95
C VAL A 186 -11.80 4.92 3.92
N VAL A 187 -12.04 5.87 3.04
CA VAL A 187 -11.06 6.30 2.04
C VAL A 187 -10.53 7.67 2.45
N THR A 188 -9.23 7.72 2.67
CA THR A 188 -8.51 8.97 2.95
C THR A 188 -7.63 9.31 1.77
N LEU A 189 -7.81 10.50 1.21
CA LEU A 189 -7.01 11.06 0.13
C LEU A 189 -6.07 12.10 0.71
N ASN A 190 -4.80 12.05 0.37
CA ASN A 190 -3.84 13.09 0.71
C ASN A 190 -2.86 13.33 -0.44
N GLY A 191 -2.48 14.58 -0.63
CA GLY A 191 -1.59 14.95 -1.74
C GLY A 191 -1.65 16.45 -2.08
N ILE A 192 -1.33 16.75 -3.32
CA ILE A 192 -1.27 18.11 -3.87
C ILE A 192 -2.12 18.21 -5.12
#